data_5206a4884ea466261ce4dcc04eaad66b
#
_entry.id   5206a4884ea466261ce4dcc04eaad66b
#
_cell.length_a   1.000
_cell.length_b   1.000
_cell.length_c   1.000
_cell.angle_alpha   90.00
_cell.angle_beta   90.00
_cell.angle_gamma   90.00
#
_symmetry.space_group_name_H-M   'P 1'
#
loop_
_entity.id
_entity.type
_entity.pdbx_description
1 polymer ?
#
loop_
_entity_poly.entity_id
_entity_poly.type
_entity_poly.pdbx_seq_one_letter_code
_entity_poly.pdbx_strand_id
1 'polypeptide(L)'
;MTKEELFKMMNENPVMHLATVDENGFPHVRGILMFKASDDGIIFHTGNFKELYRQLLANSNSELCFQCKGTQVRVCGKFELDESDELFEEIYNHPSRKFIKQWGKSKEEVKEFLKIFRMKNGKACTWSMADNFKPKEYIEL
;
A
#
# COMPACT_ATOMS: atom_id res chain seq x y z
N MET A 1 15.23 8.61 -12.18
CA MET A 1 15.04 7.39 -11.38
C MET A 1 14.09 6.47 -12.12
N THR A 2 14.38 5.19 -12.16
CA THR A 2 13.56 4.22 -12.88
C THR A 2 12.45 3.68 -11.99
N LYS A 3 11.44 3.07 -12.60
CA LYS A 3 10.38 2.36 -11.91
C LYS A 3 10.94 1.27 -10.99
N GLU A 4 11.93 0.51 -11.48
CA GLU A 4 12.57 -0.56 -10.73
C GLU A 4 13.31 -0.05 -9.50
N GLU A 5 13.98 1.11 -9.61
CA GLU A 5 14.64 1.75 -8.47
C GLU A 5 13.63 2.20 -7.42
N LEU A 6 12.46 2.71 -7.85
CA LEU A 6 11.40 3.10 -6.94
C LEU A 6 10.82 1.89 -6.21
N PHE A 7 10.56 0.79 -6.92
CA PHE A 7 10.09 -0.45 -6.27
C PHE A 7 11.10 -0.95 -5.24
N LYS A 8 12.39 -0.90 -5.58
CA LYS A 8 13.44 -1.30 -4.64
C LYS A 8 13.41 -0.46 -3.37
N MET A 9 13.34 0.87 -3.52
CA MET A 9 13.27 1.78 -2.37
C MET A 9 12.07 1.49 -1.48
N MET A 10 10.90 1.28 -2.08
CA MET A 10 9.69 0.94 -1.34
C MET A 10 9.81 -0.39 -0.61
N ASN A 11 10.33 -1.42 -1.27
CA ASN A 11 10.48 -2.74 -0.66
C ASN A 11 11.53 -2.76 0.46
N GLU A 12 12.55 -1.93 0.38
CA GLU A 12 13.55 -1.80 1.44
C GLU A 12 13.05 -0.95 2.62
N ASN A 13 12.00 -0.15 2.41
CA ASN A 13 11.41 0.74 3.41
C ASN A 13 9.88 0.57 3.40
N PRO A 14 9.37 -0.61 3.79
CA PRO A 14 7.99 -0.99 3.51
C PRO A 14 6.93 -0.33 4.39
N VAL A 15 7.31 0.41 5.42
CA VAL A 15 6.33 1.17 6.20
C VAL A 15 5.94 2.41 5.39
N MET A 16 4.67 2.47 5.00
CA MET A 16 4.14 3.60 4.25
C MET A 16 3.09 4.34 5.07
N HIS A 17 2.97 5.64 4.83
CA HIS A 17 1.84 6.41 5.31
C HIS A 17 0.82 6.48 4.19
N LEU A 18 -0.37 5.97 4.47
CA LEU A 18 -1.45 5.84 3.50
C LEU A 18 -2.55 6.85 3.82
N ALA A 19 -2.81 7.73 2.88
CA ALA A 19 -3.90 8.69 2.97
C ALA A 19 -5.10 8.19 2.16
N THR A 20 -6.28 8.28 2.77
CA THR A 20 -7.57 7.97 2.16
C THR A 20 -8.53 9.11 2.40
N VAL A 21 -9.67 9.08 1.73
CA VAL A 21 -10.70 10.11 1.87
C VAL A 21 -12.01 9.41 2.25
N ASP A 22 -12.66 9.92 3.30
CA ASP A 22 -13.94 9.34 3.70
C ASP A 22 -15.10 9.85 2.82
N GLU A 23 -16.30 9.36 3.09
CA GLU A 23 -17.50 9.70 2.32
C GLU A 23 -17.90 11.18 2.41
N ASN A 24 -17.39 11.90 3.42
CA ASN A 24 -17.63 13.33 3.61
C ASN A 24 -16.51 14.20 3.03
N GLY A 25 -15.52 13.59 2.39
CA GLY A 25 -14.40 14.31 1.80
C GLY A 25 -13.25 14.62 2.76
N PHE A 26 -13.27 14.10 3.99
CA PHE A 26 -12.18 14.31 4.93
C PHE A 26 -11.05 13.31 4.71
N PRO A 27 -9.79 13.79 4.70
CA PRO A 27 -8.64 12.92 4.58
C PRO A 27 -8.31 12.23 5.91
N HIS A 28 -7.83 11.01 5.81
CA HIS A 28 -7.33 10.23 6.94
C HIS A 28 -5.96 9.66 6.56
N VAL A 29 -5.04 9.56 7.52
CA VAL A 29 -3.72 9.00 7.28
C VAL A 29 -3.34 8.04 8.41
N ARG A 30 -2.65 6.96 8.06
CA ARG A 30 -2.12 5.96 9.02
C ARG A 30 -0.88 5.31 8.45
N GLY A 31 -0.08 4.71 9.35
CA GLY A 31 1.03 3.87 8.94
C GLY A 31 0.56 2.47 8.59
N ILE A 32 1.06 1.93 7.50
CA ILE A 32 0.72 0.59 7.01
C ILE A 32 2.02 -0.09 6.58
N LEU A 33 2.16 -1.36 6.92
CA LEU A 33 3.26 -2.18 6.42
C LEU A 33 2.88 -2.73 5.04
N MET A 34 3.51 -2.21 4.01
CA MET A 34 3.31 -2.68 2.65
C MET A 34 3.78 -4.12 2.50
N PHE A 35 3.05 -4.93 1.74
CA PHE A 35 3.48 -6.30 1.45
C PHE A 35 4.55 -6.34 0.35
N LYS A 36 4.26 -5.74 -0.80
CA LYS A 36 5.17 -5.81 -1.96
C LYS A 36 4.87 -4.68 -2.94
N ALA A 37 5.91 -4.16 -3.58
CA ALA A 37 5.81 -3.26 -4.72
C ALA A 37 6.56 -3.88 -5.91
N SER A 38 5.89 -4.01 -7.05
CA SER A 38 6.43 -4.60 -8.28
C SER A 38 5.57 -4.18 -9.47
N ASP A 39 5.88 -4.72 -10.64
CA ASP A 39 5.04 -4.53 -11.84
C ASP A 39 3.60 -5.02 -11.64
N ASP A 40 3.38 -5.92 -10.68
CA ASP A 40 2.03 -6.37 -10.32
C ASP A 40 1.27 -5.35 -9.47
N GLY A 41 1.89 -4.26 -9.11
CA GLY A 41 1.30 -3.20 -8.32
C GLY A 41 1.88 -3.08 -6.92
N ILE A 42 1.32 -2.16 -6.14
CA ILE A 42 1.63 -1.97 -4.73
C ILE A 42 0.53 -2.68 -3.94
N ILE A 43 0.94 -3.60 -3.05
CA ILE A 43 0.02 -4.50 -2.37
C ILE A 43 0.15 -4.33 -0.86
N PHE A 44 -0.98 -4.22 -0.18
CA PHE A 44 -1.03 -4.29 1.29
C PHE A 44 -2.29 -5.03 1.72
N HIS A 45 -2.36 -5.37 3.00
CA HIS A 45 -3.55 -6.00 3.56
C HIS A 45 -4.02 -5.25 4.81
N THR A 46 -5.32 -5.37 5.08
CA THR A 46 -5.97 -4.82 6.26
C THR A 46 -7.08 -5.79 6.69
N GLY A 47 -7.91 -5.37 7.63
CA GLY A 47 -9.06 -6.16 8.07
C GLY A 47 -10.37 -5.48 7.71
N ASN A 48 -11.40 -6.27 7.46
CA ASN A 48 -12.73 -5.75 7.11
C ASN A 48 -13.40 -4.96 8.24
N PHE A 49 -12.87 -5.06 9.46
CA PHE A 49 -13.33 -4.31 10.63
C PHE A 49 -12.69 -2.93 10.77
N LYS A 50 -11.74 -2.59 9.90
CA LYS A 50 -11.05 -1.29 9.92
C LYS A 50 -11.80 -0.25 9.11
N GLU A 51 -11.73 1.01 9.56
CA GLU A 51 -12.28 2.13 8.79
C GLU A 51 -11.61 2.26 7.43
N LEU A 52 -10.32 1.95 7.34
CA LEU A 52 -9.56 1.93 6.10
C LEU A 52 -10.25 1.11 5.01
N TYR A 53 -10.73 -0.06 5.36
CA TYR A 53 -11.44 -0.93 4.41
C TYR A 53 -12.69 -0.23 3.86
N ARG A 54 -13.51 0.34 4.75
CA ARG A 54 -14.74 1.03 4.35
C ARG A 54 -14.44 2.27 3.50
N GLN A 55 -13.40 3.02 3.88
CA GLN A 55 -13.02 4.22 3.15
C GLN A 55 -12.57 3.90 1.72
N LEU A 56 -11.76 2.85 1.55
CA LEU A 56 -11.28 2.45 0.22
C LEU A 56 -12.41 1.90 -0.65
N LEU A 57 -13.38 1.21 -0.07
CA LEU A 57 -14.55 0.76 -0.84
C LEU A 57 -15.41 1.93 -1.31
N ALA A 58 -15.53 2.98 -0.49
CA ALA A 58 -16.31 4.17 -0.84
C ALA A 58 -15.55 5.09 -1.79
N ASN A 59 -14.24 5.22 -1.63
CA ASN A 59 -13.37 6.05 -2.46
C ASN A 59 -11.99 5.42 -2.56
N SER A 60 -11.66 4.88 -3.71
CA SER A 60 -10.40 4.16 -3.92
C SER A 60 -9.18 5.09 -4.11
N ASN A 61 -9.39 6.40 -4.26
CA ASN A 61 -8.30 7.35 -4.43
C ASN A 61 -7.43 7.40 -3.18
N SER A 62 -6.12 7.31 -3.36
CA SER A 62 -5.17 7.22 -2.26
C SER A 62 -3.85 7.87 -2.61
N GLU A 63 -3.12 8.27 -1.59
CA GLU A 63 -1.74 8.69 -1.74
C GLU A 63 -0.90 8.00 -0.67
N LEU A 64 0.28 7.54 -1.08
CA LEU A 64 1.24 6.85 -0.22
C LEU A 64 2.48 7.71 -0.07
N CYS A 65 3.09 7.65 1.11
CA CYS A 65 4.40 8.27 1.34
C CYS A 65 5.31 7.27 2.06
N PHE A 66 6.42 6.96 1.42
CA PHE A 66 7.49 6.11 1.98
C PHE A 66 8.67 6.99 2.36
N GLN A 67 9.19 6.82 3.57
CA GLN A 67 10.41 7.49 4.01
C GLN A 67 11.61 6.57 3.72
N CYS A 68 12.39 6.94 2.72
CA CYS A 68 13.48 6.11 2.21
C CYS A 68 14.81 6.80 2.44
N LYS A 69 15.26 6.82 3.71
CA LYS A 69 16.59 7.33 4.10
C LYS A 69 16.87 8.76 3.58
N GLY A 70 15.96 9.69 3.90
CA GLY A 70 16.09 11.08 3.50
C GLY A 70 15.41 11.45 2.19
N THR A 71 14.97 10.46 1.43
CA THR A 71 14.15 10.67 0.23
C THR A 71 12.74 10.15 0.50
N GLN A 72 11.74 10.95 0.20
CA GLN A 72 10.36 10.48 0.20
C GLN A 72 10.01 9.94 -1.18
N VAL A 73 9.36 8.78 -1.20
CA VAL A 73 8.70 8.28 -2.41
C VAL A 73 7.21 8.47 -2.18
N ARG A 74 6.56 9.24 -3.04
CA ARG A 74 5.12 9.52 -2.97
C ARG A 74 4.43 8.91 -4.18
N VAL A 75 3.35 8.19 -3.95
CA VAL A 75 2.61 7.52 -5.02
C VAL A 75 1.13 7.86 -4.88
N CYS A 76 0.53 8.34 -5.95
CA CYS A 76 -0.93 8.54 -6.00
C CYS A 76 -1.55 7.55 -6.98
N GLY A 77 -2.76 7.12 -6.67
CA GLY A 77 -3.49 6.17 -7.49
C GLY A 77 -4.73 5.65 -6.78
N LYS A 78 -5.21 4.51 -7.26
CA LYS A 78 -6.41 3.88 -6.71
C LYS A 78 -6.07 2.49 -6.19
N PHE A 79 -6.51 2.21 -4.97
CA PHE A 79 -6.45 0.85 -4.43
C PHE A 79 -7.74 0.11 -4.71
N GLU A 80 -7.61 -1.06 -5.31
CA GLU A 80 -8.74 -1.93 -5.58
C GLU A 80 -8.62 -3.21 -4.78
N LEU A 81 -9.77 -3.70 -4.29
CA LEU A 81 -9.84 -4.94 -3.53
C LEU A 81 -9.47 -6.10 -4.45
N ASP A 82 -8.55 -6.95 -3.97
CA ASP A 82 -8.14 -8.16 -4.67
C ASP A 82 -8.53 -9.37 -3.83
N GLU A 83 -9.52 -10.11 -4.28
CA GLU A 83 -10.05 -11.28 -3.57
C GLU A 83 -9.54 -12.60 -4.14
N SER A 84 -8.45 -12.57 -4.91
CA SER A 84 -7.89 -13.78 -5.49
C SER A 84 -7.33 -14.73 -4.43
N ASP A 85 -7.56 -16.01 -4.62
CA ASP A 85 -7.04 -17.05 -3.72
C ASP A 85 -5.52 -17.12 -3.79
N GLU A 86 -4.94 -16.90 -4.97
CA GLU A 86 -3.49 -16.93 -5.16
C GLU A 86 -2.79 -15.88 -4.32
N LEU A 87 -3.29 -14.65 -4.32
CA LEU A 87 -2.67 -13.58 -3.54
C LEU A 87 -2.85 -13.80 -2.03
N PHE A 88 -4.02 -14.27 -1.62
CA PHE A 88 -4.24 -14.65 -0.23
C PHE A 88 -3.23 -15.71 0.22
N GLU A 89 -3.04 -16.77 -0.56
CA GLU A 89 -2.10 -17.84 -0.23
C GLU A 89 -0.66 -17.30 -0.17
N GLU A 90 -0.27 -16.46 -1.10
CA GLU A 90 1.06 -15.85 -1.10
C GLU A 90 1.33 -15.10 0.21
N ILE A 91 0.38 -14.26 0.64
CA ILE A 91 0.52 -13.48 1.87
C ILE A 91 0.44 -14.37 3.10
N TYR A 92 -0.55 -15.26 3.17
CA TYR A 92 -0.76 -16.12 4.32
C TYR A 92 0.45 -17.01 4.62
N ASN A 93 1.11 -17.50 3.59
CA ASN A 93 2.27 -18.38 3.71
C ASN A 93 3.60 -17.65 3.70
N HIS A 94 3.60 -16.32 3.57
CA HIS A 94 4.84 -15.55 3.51
C HIS A 94 5.51 -15.49 4.88
N PRO A 95 6.85 -15.69 4.96
CA PRO A 95 7.56 -15.65 6.25
C PRO A 95 7.39 -14.35 7.02
N SER A 96 7.26 -13.21 6.33
CA SER A 96 7.08 -11.90 6.96
C SER A 96 5.67 -11.71 7.54
N ARG A 97 4.73 -12.61 7.25
CA ARG A 97 3.33 -12.49 7.64
C ARG A 97 2.85 -13.61 8.56
N LYS A 98 3.77 -14.25 9.27
CA LYS A 98 3.41 -15.30 10.24
C LYS A 98 2.42 -14.83 11.29
N PHE A 99 2.46 -13.56 11.64
CA PHE A 99 1.61 -13.00 12.67
C PHE A 99 0.12 -13.04 12.32
N ILE A 100 -0.25 -13.04 11.04
CA ILE A 100 -1.67 -13.06 10.64
C ILE A 100 -2.35 -14.39 10.97
N LYS A 101 -1.59 -15.46 11.09
CA LYS A 101 -2.12 -16.78 11.46
C LYS A 101 -2.69 -16.78 12.88
N GLN A 102 -2.26 -15.84 13.71
CA GLN A 102 -2.73 -15.71 15.09
C GLN A 102 -4.00 -14.88 15.21
N TRP A 103 -4.44 -14.22 14.13
CA TRP A 103 -5.59 -13.35 14.13
C TRP A 103 -6.92 -14.11 14.05
N GLY A 104 -6.89 -15.37 13.69
CA GLY A 104 -8.06 -16.22 13.61
C GLY A 104 -7.77 -17.61 14.13
N LYS A 105 -8.85 -18.35 14.40
CA LYS A 105 -8.78 -19.73 14.90
C LYS A 105 -8.42 -20.71 13.78
N SER A 106 -8.61 -20.31 12.53
CA SER A 106 -8.37 -21.14 11.36
C SER A 106 -7.99 -20.25 10.18
N LYS A 107 -7.43 -20.86 9.14
CA LYS A 107 -7.12 -20.19 7.88
C LYS A 107 -8.37 -19.59 7.24
N GLU A 108 -9.47 -20.31 7.29
CA GLU A 108 -10.74 -19.88 6.74
C GLU A 108 -11.28 -18.63 7.45
N GLU A 109 -11.12 -18.57 8.77
CA GLU A 109 -11.52 -17.38 9.55
C GLU A 109 -10.64 -16.18 9.19
N VAL A 110 -9.31 -16.38 9.06
CA VAL A 110 -8.42 -15.32 8.62
C VAL A 110 -8.83 -14.83 7.23
N LYS A 111 -9.17 -15.72 6.32
CA LYS A 111 -9.57 -15.37 4.97
C LYS A 111 -10.83 -14.50 4.94
N GLU A 112 -11.75 -14.71 5.88
CA GLU A 112 -12.98 -13.92 5.96
C GLU A 112 -12.70 -12.45 6.28
N PHE A 113 -11.81 -12.17 7.22
CA PHE A 113 -11.59 -10.79 7.63
C PHE A 113 -10.39 -10.11 6.95
N LEU A 114 -9.43 -10.87 6.45
CA LEU A 114 -8.25 -10.29 5.78
C LEU A 114 -8.65 -9.75 4.41
N LYS A 115 -8.39 -8.45 4.20
CA LYS A 115 -8.71 -7.79 2.94
C LYS A 115 -7.42 -7.27 2.32
N ILE A 116 -7.23 -7.59 1.06
CA ILE A 116 -6.01 -7.27 0.32
C ILE A 116 -6.34 -6.25 -0.76
N PHE A 117 -5.52 -5.22 -0.85
CA PHE A 117 -5.69 -4.16 -1.84
C PHE A 117 -4.46 -4.06 -2.72
N ARG A 118 -4.70 -3.72 -3.97
CA ARG A 118 -3.67 -3.57 -5.00
C ARG A 118 -3.85 -2.25 -5.72
N MET A 119 -2.76 -1.48 -5.83
CA MET A 119 -2.73 -0.27 -6.67
C MET A 119 -1.93 -0.58 -7.93
N LYS A 120 -2.59 -0.58 -9.07
CA LYS A 120 -1.95 -0.64 -10.38
C LYS A 120 -1.92 0.74 -11.00
N ASN A 121 -0.93 0.98 -11.85
CA ASN A 121 -0.84 2.23 -12.62
C ASN A 121 -0.75 3.48 -11.74
N GLY A 122 -0.08 3.38 -10.61
CA GLY A 122 0.19 4.52 -9.75
C GLY A 122 1.17 5.48 -10.41
N LYS A 123 1.15 6.75 -9.99
CA LYS A 123 2.12 7.76 -10.41
C LYS A 123 2.99 8.12 -9.22
N ALA A 124 4.29 7.99 -9.39
CA ALA A 124 5.24 8.22 -8.32
C ALA A 124 6.11 9.44 -8.57
N CYS A 125 6.42 10.16 -7.51
CA CYS A 125 7.47 11.18 -7.53
C CYS A 125 8.33 11.04 -6.28
N THR A 126 9.52 11.62 -6.33
CA THR A 126 10.41 11.66 -5.18
C THR A 126 10.60 13.08 -4.69
N TRP A 127 10.91 13.19 -3.40
CA TRP A 127 11.28 14.47 -2.80
C TRP A 127 12.41 14.25 -1.80
N SER A 128 13.37 15.18 -1.80
CA SER A 128 14.40 15.28 -0.77
C SER A 128 14.70 16.77 -0.54
N MET A 129 15.41 17.09 0.53
CA MET A 129 15.80 18.48 0.79
C MET A 129 16.64 19.05 -0.35
N ALA A 130 17.50 18.24 -0.96
CA ALA A 130 18.33 18.66 -2.09
C ALA A 130 17.50 19.07 -3.30
N ASP A 131 16.32 18.47 -3.46
CA ASP A 131 15.43 18.69 -4.61
C ASP A 131 14.25 19.61 -4.29
N ASN A 132 14.29 20.28 -3.15
CA ASN A 132 13.15 21.05 -2.65
C ASN A 132 12.63 22.11 -3.62
N PHE A 133 13.52 22.71 -4.41
CA PHE A 133 13.15 23.76 -5.37
C PHE A 133 12.98 23.27 -6.79
N LYS A 134 13.15 21.99 -7.03
CA LYS A 134 12.96 21.40 -8.36
C LYS A 134 11.47 21.05 -8.57
N PRO A 135 10.97 21.16 -9.80
CA PRO A 135 9.62 20.68 -10.10
C PRO A 135 9.54 19.18 -9.92
N LYS A 136 8.36 18.70 -9.52
CA LYS A 136 8.13 17.27 -9.36
C LYS A 136 8.03 16.60 -10.72
N GLU A 137 8.73 15.49 -10.88
CA GLU A 137 8.65 14.65 -12.06
C GLU A 137 7.95 13.35 -11.67
N TYR A 138 6.84 13.04 -12.35
CA TYR A 138 6.07 11.85 -12.07
C TYR A 138 6.45 10.72 -13.01
N ILE A 139 6.56 9.52 -12.45
CA ILE A 139 6.91 8.29 -13.17
C ILE A 139 5.70 7.36 -13.05
N GLU A 140 5.25 6.83 -14.19
CA GLU A 140 4.20 5.81 -14.20
C GLU A 140 4.77 4.48 -13.69
N LEU A 141 4.04 3.86 -12.78
CA LEU A 141 4.44 2.57 -12.21
C LEU A 141 3.75 1.39 -12.90
#